data_cc0ef99a4b692b876be8bd54f2ba0a5c
#
_entry.id   cc0ef99a4b692b876be8bd54f2ba0a5c
#
_cell.length_a   1.000
_cell.length_b   1.000
_cell.length_c   1.000
_cell.angle_alpha   90.00
_cell.angle_beta   90.00
_cell.angle_gamma   90.00
#
_symmetry.space_group_name_H-M   'P 1'
#
loop_
_entity.id
_entity.type
_entity.pdbx_description
1 polymer ?
#
loop_
_entity_poly.entity_id
_entity_poly.type
_entity_poly.pdbx_seq_one_letter_code
_entity_poly.pdbx_strand_id
1 'polypeptide(L)'
;MSTNFFSGNADLVELFDRVIPWSRVVRAVEGPSSDPAETVSTWREILDTAGRYIGTEVAPRAARIDEIGVIREDGSVRMNEPMTESLRGLAQMGLASPAAPAELGGGGLPFTVNMILAEMLARADLATQVQHGIGWNSPAALIVRFGSEEQQRKYVPRLARGEIMGAVAMTEPQAGSDVGRLTTTATREGDCWILRGRKQFISAGQGEMVIVLARCVPGSSGLDGLGMFVAERDGGNYTVERAEHKFVIRGSPTCALVFEGTRATILGEPGDGWRQILTFMNESRLGVGIQGIGVAQAAYERAMAYAGERVQMGKPIREHPMVADMLLEMETIVAGSRTLAYEAAVLQDLAMFGKDEQAARDVRELTPLVKWYCTEGAVRACRLALQVHGGVGVVDEYDVGRYMRDSLILPIYEGTSQIQSLMAVKDLMKAVLRRPASLVGRGPSRMLARVQLGCRLGRDVAAARSNAVGTIRMLLGRIVRANGIGVLRGAALTEEQLGPILLHAERLTESLAHTHVARALGERAKLVPDRLPLAERAARTARLVSERNRRAVALDDGSVLEQVAGWRAERGRSERS
;
A
#
# COMPACT_ATOMS: atom_id res chain seq x y z
N MET A 1 -16.32 16.25 -14.72
CA MET A 1 -14.97 15.69 -14.51
C MET A 1 -14.26 15.56 -15.83
N SER A 2 -12.92 15.63 -15.84
CA SER A 2 -12.16 15.34 -17.06
C SER A 2 -12.43 13.93 -17.53
N THR A 3 -12.60 13.74 -18.85
CA THR A 3 -12.78 12.42 -19.48
C THR A 3 -11.47 11.65 -19.62
N ASN A 4 -10.33 12.26 -19.30
CA ASN A 4 -9.02 11.60 -19.29
C ASN A 4 -8.41 11.68 -17.88
N PHE A 5 -8.14 10.53 -17.27
CA PHE A 5 -7.69 10.46 -15.88
C PHE A 5 -6.19 10.71 -15.72
N PHE A 6 -5.42 10.72 -16.81
CA PHE A 6 -4.03 11.15 -16.82
C PHE A 6 -3.91 12.63 -17.13
N SER A 7 -4.14 13.03 -18.41
CA SER A 7 -3.95 14.42 -18.86
C SER A 7 -4.94 15.42 -18.24
N GLY A 8 -6.07 14.95 -17.75
CA GLY A 8 -7.03 15.75 -16.98
C GLY A 8 -6.70 15.92 -15.50
N ASN A 9 -5.61 15.33 -15.00
CA ASN A 9 -5.14 15.49 -13.62
C ASN A 9 -3.86 16.34 -13.59
N ALA A 10 -4.02 17.64 -13.42
CA ALA A 10 -2.91 18.61 -13.49
C ALA A 10 -1.77 18.30 -12.49
N ASP A 11 -2.10 17.81 -11.27
CA ASP A 11 -1.10 17.48 -10.26
C ASP A 11 -0.29 16.22 -10.63
N LEU A 12 -0.93 15.22 -11.24
CA LEU A 12 -0.28 14.01 -11.73
C LEU A 12 0.59 14.29 -12.96
N VAL A 13 0.10 15.10 -13.90
CA VAL A 13 0.86 15.54 -15.08
C VAL A 13 2.09 16.35 -14.67
N GLU A 14 1.93 17.30 -13.75
CA GLU A 14 3.05 18.09 -13.23
C GLU A 14 4.11 17.20 -12.57
N LEU A 15 3.69 16.22 -11.78
CA LEU A 15 4.60 15.26 -11.15
C LEU A 15 5.33 14.44 -12.20
N PHE A 16 4.62 13.93 -13.21
CA PHE A 16 5.20 13.17 -14.32
C PHE A 16 6.24 14.02 -15.09
N ASP A 17 5.88 15.23 -15.48
CA ASP A 17 6.69 16.06 -16.37
C ASP A 17 7.89 16.73 -15.68
N ARG A 18 7.77 17.07 -14.39
CA ARG A 18 8.71 17.97 -13.71
C ARG A 18 9.39 17.40 -12.47
N VAL A 19 8.82 16.36 -11.86
CA VAL A 19 9.30 15.86 -10.56
C VAL A 19 9.97 14.49 -10.65
N ILE A 20 9.39 13.56 -11.41
CA ILE A 20 9.97 12.23 -11.58
C ILE A 20 11.27 12.32 -12.38
N PRO A 21 12.40 11.80 -11.84
CA PRO A 21 13.70 11.86 -12.53
C PRO A 21 13.81 10.76 -13.60
N TRP A 22 13.02 10.87 -14.67
CA TRP A 22 12.87 9.85 -15.70
C TRP A 22 14.19 9.37 -16.31
N SER A 23 15.16 10.26 -16.52
CA SER A 23 16.47 9.87 -17.05
C SER A 23 17.18 8.83 -16.17
N ARG A 24 16.95 8.84 -14.85
CA ARG A 24 17.49 7.82 -13.95
C ARG A 24 16.72 6.51 -14.06
N VAL A 25 15.37 6.59 -14.13
CA VAL A 25 14.50 5.42 -14.27
C VAL A 25 14.77 4.69 -15.59
N VAL A 26 14.76 5.42 -16.72
CA VAL A 26 15.01 4.86 -18.05
C VAL A 26 16.37 4.16 -18.12
N ARG A 27 17.43 4.81 -17.62
CA ARG A 27 18.77 4.19 -17.61
C ARG A 27 18.85 2.95 -16.73
N ALA A 28 18.07 2.88 -15.66
CA ALA A 28 18.02 1.68 -14.82
C ALA A 28 17.27 0.54 -15.51
N VAL A 29 16.20 0.83 -16.24
CA VAL A 29 15.31 -0.16 -16.87
C VAL A 29 15.88 -0.65 -18.21
N GLU A 30 16.29 0.28 -19.08
CA GLU A 30 16.69 0.00 -20.47
C GLU A 30 18.21 0.03 -20.72
N GLY A 31 18.97 0.48 -19.70
CA GLY A 31 20.42 0.59 -19.79
C GLY A 31 20.92 2.01 -20.16
N PRO A 32 22.26 2.21 -20.12
CA PRO A 32 22.86 3.54 -20.21
C PRO A 32 22.80 4.20 -21.59
N SER A 33 22.58 3.42 -22.66
CA SER A 33 22.54 3.88 -24.06
C SER A 33 21.15 4.24 -24.56
N SER A 34 20.09 4.05 -23.76
CA SER A 34 18.71 4.40 -24.13
C SER A 34 18.51 5.91 -24.23
N ASP A 35 17.58 6.34 -25.09
CA ASP A 35 17.13 7.74 -25.15
C ASP A 35 15.96 7.96 -24.16
N PRO A 36 16.19 8.66 -23.04
CA PRO A 36 15.14 8.91 -22.08
C PRO A 36 13.95 9.70 -22.63
N ALA A 37 14.15 10.56 -23.63
CA ALA A 37 13.08 11.39 -24.16
C ALA A 37 12.09 10.56 -24.98
N GLU A 38 12.56 9.67 -25.84
CA GLU A 38 11.72 8.76 -26.64
C GLU A 38 10.94 7.79 -25.74
N THR A 39 11.63 7.13 -24.81
CA THR A 39 11.01 6.18 -23.89
C THR A 39 9.92 6.84 -23.04
N VAL A 40 10.19 8.00 -22.45
CA VAL A 40 9.21 8.74 -21.63
C VAL A 40 8.03 9.22 -22.46
N SER A 41 8.25 9.64 -23.72
CA SER A 41 7.13 9.98 -24.63
C SER A 41 6.22 8.79 -24.86
N THR A 42 6.77 7.60 -25.10
CA THR A 42 6.01 6.35 -25.26
C THR A 42 5.20 6.01 -24.00
N TRP A 43 5.81 6.08 -22.83
CA TRP A 43 5.10 5.83 -21.56
C TRP A 43 3.97 6.85 -21.34
N ARG A 44 4.20 8.11 -21.71
CA ARG A 44 3.18 9.17 -21.64
C ARG A 44 1.98 8.85 -22.53
N GLU A 45 2.21 8.41 -23.77
CA GLU A 45 1.14 8.04 -24.70
C GLU A 45 0.32 6.84 -24.20
N ILE A 46 0.98 5.82 -23.64
CA ILE A 46 0.33 4.68 -23.00
C ILE A 46 -0.58 5.16 -21.85
N LEU A 47 -0.05 6.02 -20.96
CA LEU A 47 -0.81 6.55 -19.82
C LEU A 47 -1.97 7.45 -20.25
N ASP A 48 -1.80 8.27 -21.30
CA ASP A 48 -2.88 9.11 -21.82
C ASP A 48 -4.00 8.27 -22.44
N THR A 49 -3.65 7.24 -23.20
CA THR A 49 -4.61 6.30 -23.80
C THR A 49 -5.34 5.52 -22.71
N ALA A 50 -4.63 4.98 -21.72
CA ALA A 50 -5.21 4.31 -20.56
C ALA A 50 -6.11 5.25 -19.75
N GLY A 51 -5.65 6.48 -19.50
CA GLY A 51 -6.40 7.50 -18.76
C GLY A 51 -7.71 7.86 -19.41
N ARG A 52 -7.74 7.90 -20.75
CA ARG A 52 -8.98 8.13 -21.52
C ARG A 52 -9.95 6.96 -21.34
N TYR A 53 -9.48 5.73 -21.57
CA TYR A 53 -10.31 4.53 -21.38
C TYR A 53 -10.87 4.45 -19.94
N ILE A 54 -10.03 4.67 -18.96
CA ILE A 54 -10.45 4.63 -17.55
C ILE A 54 -11.53 5.69 -17.27
N GLY A 55 -11.37 6.91 -17.80
CA GLY A 55 -12.31 8.01 -17.58
C GLY A 55 -13.64 7.83 -18.31
N THR A 56 -13.65 7.24 -19.51
CA THR A 56 -14.86 7.08 -20.36
C THR A 56 -15.57 5.75 -20.15
N GLU A 57 -14.86 4.69 -19.73
CA GLU A 57 -15.41 3.35 -19.65
C GLU A 57 -15.46 2.80 -18.23
N VAL A 58 -14.36 2.90 -17.46
CA VAL A 58 -14.30 2.31 -16.11
C VAL A 58 -15.07 3.17 -15.11
N ALA A 59 -14.78 4.48 -15.05
CA ALA A 59 -15.38 5.37 -14.07
C ALA A 59 -16.92 5.43 -14.12
N PRO A 60 -17.57 5.47 -15.31
CA PRO A 60 -19.04 5.44 -15.38
C PRO A 60 -19.68 4.14 -14.88
N ARG A 61 -18.94 3.02 -14.91
CA ARG A 61 -19.43 1.73 -14.43
C ARG A 61 -19.31 1.53 -12.92
N ALA A 62 -18.53 2.35 -12.24
CA ALA A 62 -18.14 2.15 -10.84
C ALA A 62 -19.33 2.06 -9.86
N ALA A 63 -20.32 2.93 -9.99
CA ALA A 63 -21.53 2.90 -9.15
C ALA A 63 -22.31 1.59 -9.38
N ARG A 64 -22.42 1.14 -10.63
CA ARG A 64 -23.13 -0.10 -10.95
C ARG A 64 -22.36 -1.35 -10.50
N ILE A 65 -21.02 -1.32 -10.54
CA ILE A 65 -20.15 -2.36 -9.98
C ILE A 65 -20.40 -2.53 -8.47
N ASP A 66 -20.47 -1.42 -7.74
CA ASP A 66 -20.72 -1.42 -6.29
C ASP A 66 -22.13 -1.91 -5.95
N GLU A 67 -23.15 -1.46 -6.72
CA GLU A 67 -24.54 -1.83 -6.53
C GLU A 67 -24.79 -3.33 -6.71
N ILE A 68 -24.29 -3.90 -7.82
CA ILE A 68 -24.46 -5.33 -8.12
C ILE A 68 -23.61 -6.17 -7.14
N GLY A 69 -22.40 -5.72 -6.84
CA GLY A 69 -21.45 -6.49 -6.04
C GLY A 69 -20.96 -7.76 -6.75
N VAL A 70 -20.58 -8.77 -5.97
CA VAL A 70 -20.11 -10.07 -6.45
C VAL A 70 -21.30 -10.98 -6.80
N ILE A 71 -21.26 -11.63 -7.96
CA ILE A 71 -22.26 -12.65 -8.37
C ILE A 71 -21.96 -13.96 -7.65
N ARG A 72 -22.99 -14.50 -6.97
CA ARG A 72 -22.96 -15.78 -6.25
C ARG A 72 -24.14 -16.60 -6.71
N GLU A 73 -23.93 -17.54 -7.60
CA GLU A 73 -24.97 -18.37 -8.20
C GLU A 73 -24.46 -19.80 -8.33
N ASP A 74 -25.30 -20.79 -7.99
CA ASP A 74 -25.04 -22.23 -8.17
C ASP A 74 -23.68 -22.68 -7.63
N GLY A 75 -23.26 -22.16 -6.48
CA GLY A 75 -21.95 -22.45 -5.88
C GLY A 75 -20.77 -21.80 -6.60
N SER A 76 -21.01 -21.00 -7.63
CA SER A 76 -19.98 -20.24 -8.34
C SER A 76 -19.84 -18.81 -7.81
N VAL A 77 -18.63 -18.27 -7.92
CA VAL A 77 -18.29 -16.89 -7.62
C VAL A 77 -17.77 -16.23 -8.89
N ARG A 78 -18.40 -15.13 -9.29
CA ARG A 78 -18.00 -14.38 -10.49
C ARG A 78 -17.99 -12.87 -10.24
N MET A 79 -17.16 -12.16 -10.99
CA MET A 79 -17.28 -10.70 -11.12
C MET A 79 -18.59 -10.34 -11.83
N ASN A 80 -19.15 -9.18 -11.52
CA ASN A 80 -20.28 -8.64 -12.31
C ASN A 80 -19.83 -8.19 -13.70
N GLU A 81 -20.78 -8.11 -14.63
CA GLU A 81 -20.47 -7.81 -16.04
C GLU A 81 -19.81 -6.42 -16.22
N PRO A 82 -20.27 -5.32 -15.57
CA PRO A 82 -19.60 -4.03 -15.71
C PRO A 82 -18.11 -4.05 -15.31
N MET A 83 -17.72 -4.83 -14.30
CA MET A 83 -16.31 -5.02 -13.92
C MET A 83 -15.57 -5.86 -14.94
N THR A 84 -16.20 -6.95 -15.41
CA THR A 84 -15.62 -7.84 -16.43
C THR A 84 -15.33 -7.09 -17.72
N GLU A 85 -16.27 -6.24 -18.18
CA GLU A 85 -16.06 -5.39 -19.36
C GLU A 85 -14.94 -4.38 -19.17
N SER A 86 -14.85 -3.75 -17.98
CA SER A 86 -13.80 -2.79 -17.65
C SER A 86 -12.41 -3.45 -17.70
N LEU A 87 -12.28 -4.65 -17.15
CA LEU A 87 -11.03 -5.41 -17.18
C LEU A 87 -10.71 -5.94 -18.59
N ARG A 88 -11.71 -6.43 -19.32
CA ARG A 88 -11.54 -6.90 -20.71
C ARG A 88 -10.95 -5.82 -21.61
N GLY A 89 -11.45 -4.58 -21.52
CA GLY A 89 -10.91 -3.48 -22.30
C GLY A 89 -9.46 -3.15 -21.96
N LEU A 90 -9.07 -3.21 -20.67
CA LEU A 90 -7.66 -3.07 -20.28
C LEU A 90 -6.79 -4.18 -20.85
N ALA A 91 -7.27 -5.43 -20.83
CA ALA A 91 -6.55 -6.55 -21.41
C ALA A 91 -6.37 -6.40 -22.93
N GLN A 92 -7.41 -5.95 -23.66
CA GLN A 92 -7.34 -5.66 -25.10
C GLN A 92 -6.34 -4.56 -25.46
N MET A 93 -6.07 -3.64 -24.52
CA MET A 93 -5.04 -2.60 -24.66
C MET A 93 -3.62 -3.09 -24.28
N GLY A 94 -3.44 -4.37 -23.92
CA GLY A 94 -2.17 -4.91 -23.43
C GLY A 94 -1.83 -4.50 -21.98
N LEU A 95 -2.80 -4.05 -21.22
CA LEU A 95 -2.63 -3.52 -19.88
C LEU A 95 -3.11 -4.47 -18.76
N ALA A 96 -3.25 -5.77 -19.02
CA ALA A 96 -3.59 -6.75 -17.98
C ALA A 96 -2.41 -6.94 -16.99
N SER A 97 -1.20 -7.17 -17.50
CA SER A 97 0.03 -7.25 -16.69
C SER A 97 1.10 -6.32 -17.28
N PRO A 98 0.94 -4.99 -17.16
CA PRO A 98 1.79 -4.02 -17.85
C PRO A 98 3.25 -4.03 -17.39
N ALA A 99 3.54 -4.49 -16.16
CA ALA A 99 4.90 -4.61 -15.63
C ALA A 99 5.58 -5.95 -15.94
N ALA A 100 4.87 -6.93 -16.49
CA ALA A 100 5.48 -8.19 -16.90
C ALA A 100 6.40 -7.98 -18.12
N PRO A 101 7.48 -8.77 -18.26
CA PRO A 101 8.44 -8.63 -19.37
C PRO A 101 7.77 -8.72 -20.74
N ALA A 102 8.26 -7.92 -21.69
CA ALA A 102 7.71 -7.87 -23.05
C ALA A 102 7.87 -9.21 -23.80
N GLU A 103 8.98 -9.92 -23.58
CA GLU A 103 9.24 -11.25 -24.14
C GLU A 103 8.26 -12.32 -23.63
N LEU A 104 7.57 -12.08 -22.53
CA LEU A 104 6.51 -12.92 -21.99
C LEU A 104 5.11 -12.34 -22.28
N GLY A 105 5.01 -11.34 -23.17
CA GLY A 105 3.74 -10.75 -23.61
C GLY A 105 3.19 -9.65 -22.70
N GLY A 106 3.97 -9.17 -21.73
CA GLY A 106 3.64 -8.00 -20.92
C GLY A 106 4.03 -6.68 -21.57
N GLY A 107 3.85 -5.58 -20.87
CA GLY A 107 4.19 -4.23 -21.35
C GLY A 107 5.64 -3.80 -21.09
N GLY A 108 6.38 -4.52 -20.24
CA GLY A 108 7.74 -4.15 -19.81
C GLY A 108 7.80 -2.81 -19.06
N LEU A 109 6.66 -2.30 -18.57
CA LEU A 109 6.62 -0.98 -17.93
C LEU A 109 7.28 -1.00 -16.55
N PRO A 110 8.06 0.04 -16.20
CA PRO A 110 8.65 0.16 -14.88
C PRO A 110 7.57 0.29 -13.80
N PHE A 111 7.96 -0.02 -12.56
CA PHE A 111 7.07 0.03 -11.41
C PHE A 111 6.40 1.40 -11.26
N THR A 112 7.15 2.50 -11.44
CA THR A 112 6.61 3.87 -11.37
C THR A 112 5.48 4.12 -12.37
N VAL A 113 5.61 3.69 -13.62
CA VAL A 113 4.57 3.85 -14.65
C VAL A 113 3.35 2.99 -14.34
N ASN A 114 3.57 1.74 -13.91
CA ASN A 114 2.49 0.85 -13.48
C ASN A 114 1.71 1.42 -12.28
N MET A 115 2.40 2.13 -11.36
CA MET A 115 1.74 2.79 -10.23
C MET A 115 0.87 3.98 -10.68
N ILE A 116 1.23 4.71 -11.75
CA ILE A 116 0.38 5.76 -12.32
C ILE A 116 -0.92 5.14 -12.88
N LEU A 117 -0.83 4.04 -13.59
CA LEU A 117 -2.00 3.29 -14.07
C LEU A 117 -2.89 2.84 -12.89
N ALA A 118 -2.27 2.29 -11.84
CA ALA A 118 -2.98 1.84 -10.65
C ALA A 118 -3.69 2.99 -9.91
N GLU A 119 -3.07 4.18 -9.83
CA GLU A 119 -3.69 5.38 -9.25
C GLU A 119 -4.93 5.80 -10.04
N MET A 120 -4.83 5.86 -11.37
CA MET A 120 -5.96 6.21 -12.24
C MET A 120 -7.12 5.22 -12.09
N LEU A 121 -6.84 3.93 -12.03
CA LEU A 121 -7.84 2.89 -11.80
C LEU A 121 -8.49 3.02 -10.42
N ALA A 122 -7.70 3.21 -9.36
CA ALA A 122 -8.23 3.37 -8.00
C ALA A 122 -9.07 4.66 -7.85
N ARG A 123 -8.74 5.72 -8.60
CA ARG A 123 -9.55 6.94 -8.67
C ARG A 123 -10.90 6.68 -9.36
N ALA A 124 -10.94 5.81 -10.34
CA ALA A 124 -12.16 5.43 -11.03
C ALA A 124 -13.02 4.47 -10.19
N ASP A 125 -12.43 3.35 -9.81
CA ASP A 125 -13.07 2.30 -9.02
C ASP A 125 -12.03 1.42 -8.30
N LEU A 126 -12.00 1.50 -6.97
CA LEU A 126 -11.05 0.72 -6.17
C LEU A 126 -11.27 -0.79 -6.32
N ALA A 127 -12.52 -1.25 -6.46
CA ALA A 127 -12.82 -2.67 -6.61
C ALA A 127 -12.22 -3.26 -7.90
N THR A 128 -12.34 -2.53 -9.02
CA THR A 128 -11.73 -2.89 -10.31
C THR A 128 -10.20 -2.85 -10.23
N GLN A 129 -9.62 -1.84 -9.57
CA GLN A 129 -8.17 -1.75 -9.41
C GLN A 129 -7.62 -2.94 -8.61
N VAL A 130 -8.30 -3.37 -7.53
CA VAL A 130 -7.90 -4.55 -6.74
C VAL A 130 -7.91 -5.81 -7.61
N GLN A 131 -8.94 -6.02 -8.43
CA GLN A 131 -9.00 -7.20 -9.31
C GLN A 131 -7.91 -7.15 -10.40
N HIS A 132 -7.64 -5.98 -10.98
CA HIS A 132 -6.54 -5.77 -11.92
C HIS A 132 -5.17 -6.08 -11.27
N GLY A 133 -4.90 -5.47 -10.11
CA GLY A 133 -3.61 -5.61 -9.42
C GLY A 133 -3.34 -7.03 -8.92
N ILE A 134 -4.29 -7.60 -8.20
CA ILE A 134 -4.15 -8.93 -7.59
C ILE A 134 -4.42 -10.04 -8.58
N GLY A 135 -5.36 -9.85 -9.51
CA GLY A 135 -5.75 -10.88 -10.46
C GLY A 135 -4.72 -11.14 -11.58
N TRP A 136 -3.98 -10.12 -11.97
CA TRP A 136 -3.03 -10.21 -13.08
C TRP A 136 -1.60 -9.84 -12.71
N ASN A 137 -1.38 -8.62 -12.18
CA ASN A 137 -0.03 -8.13 -11.93
C ASN A 137 0.72 -8.92 -10.85
N SER A 138 0.04 -9.23 -9.74
CA SER A 138 0.67 -9.90 -8.60
C SER A 138 1.15 -11.32 -8.91
N PRO A 139 0.32 -12.22 -9.48
CA PRO A 139 0.79 -13.55 -9.84
C PRO A 139 1.84 -13.51 -10.96
N ALA A 140 1.71 -12.63 -11.96
CA ALA A 140 2.73 -12.48 -13.00
C ALA A 140 4.08 -12.07 -12.40
N ALA A 141 4.11 -11.06 -11.53
CA ALA A 141 5.35 -10.59 -10.88
C ALA A 141 6.03 -11.68 -10.03
N LEU A 142 5.25 -12.47 -9.28
CA LEU A 142 5.77 -13.57 -8.48
C LEU A 142 6.36 -14.67 -9.35
N ILE A 143 5.67 -15.06 -10.43
CA ILE A 143 6.12 -16.11 -11.34
C ILE A 143 7.36 -15.66 -12.13
N VAL A 144 7.41 -14.43 -12.61
CA VAL A 144 8.60 -13.87 -13.28
C VAL A 144 9.81 -13.90 -12.36
N ARG A 145 9.63 -13.58 -11.09
CA ARG A 145 10.75 -13.47 -10.14
C ARG A 145 11.24 -14.80 -9.59
N PHE A 146 10.34 -15.73 -9.33
CA PHE A 146 10.63 -16.94 -8.56
C PHE A 146 10.28 -18.24 -9.29
N GLY A 147 9.53 -18.17 -10.38
CA GLY A 147 9.11 -19.33 -11.15
C GLY A 147 10.22 -19.88 -12.06
N SER A 148 10.14 -21.18 -12.36
CA SER A 148 10.94 -21.79 -13.40
C SER A 148 10.61 -21.20 -14.78
N GLU A 149 11.50 -21.38 -15.76
CA GLU A 149 11.22 -20.94 -17.14
C GLU A 149 9.93 -21.58 -17.70
N GLU A 150 9.66 -22.83 -17.34
CA GLU A 150 8.43 -23.53 -17.72
C GLU A 150 7.19 -22.83 -17.13
N GLN A 151 7.23 -22.49 -15.83
CA GLN A 151 6.14 -21.77 -15.18
C GLN A 151 5.97 -20.37 -15.77
N GLN A 152 7.05 -19.65 -16.05
CA GLN A 152 6.99 -18.34 -16.69
C GLN A 152 6.33 -18.43 -18.07
N ARG A 153 6.76 -19.36 -18.94
CA ARG A 153 6.18 -19.56 -20.28
C ARG A 153 4.73 -20.03 -20.25
N LYS A 154 4.36 -20.81 -19.23
CA LYS A 154 2.99 -21.34 -19.10
C LYS A 154 1.99 -20.28 -18.64
N TYR A 155 2.33 -19.47 -17.64
CA TYR A 155 1.38 -18.62 -16.95
C TYR A 155 1.43 -17.14 -17.35
N VAL A 156 2.65 -16.57 -17.47
CA VAL A 156 2.80 -15.11 -17.64
C VAL A 156 2.13 -14.62 -18.93
N PRO A 157 2.28 -15.27 -20.10
CA PRO A 157 1.61 -14.81 -21.32
C PRO A 157 0.07 -14.84 -21.22
N ARG A 158 -0.49 -15.82 -20.51
CA ARG A 158 -1.94 -15.92 -20.31
C ARG A 158 -2.48 -14.86 -19.36
N LEU A 159 -1.73 -14.54 -18.29
CA LEU A 159 -2.03 -13.43 -17.38
C LEU A 159 -1.91 -12.08 -18.11
N ALA A 160 -0.87 -11.90 -18.93
CA ALA A 160 -0.62 -10.66 -19.67
C ALA A 160 -1.71 -10.37 -20.73
N ARG A 161 -2.30 -11.41 -21.32
CA ARG A 161 -3.45 -11.27 -22.24
C ARG A 161 -4.81 -11.25 -21.54
N GLY A 162 -4.83 -11.40 -20.21
CA GLY A 162 -6.09 -11.46 -19.45
C GLY A 162 -6.93 -12.72 -19.69
N GLU A 163 -6.31 -13.79 -20.22
CA GLU A 163 -6.97 -15.08 -20.48
C GLU A 163 -7.27 -15.85 -19.19
N ILE A 164 -6.43 -15.67 -18.17
CA ILE A 164 -6.62 -16.23 -16.84
C ILE A 164 -6.41 -15.14 -15.80
N MET A 165 -7.02 -15.33 -14.64
CA MET A 165 -6.72 -14.57 -13.42
C MET A 165 -6.09 -15.49 -12.38
N GLY A 166 -5.23 -14.91 -11.57
CA GLY A 166 -4.64 -15.61 -10.43
C GLY A 166 -4.96 -14.93 -9.11
N ALA A 167 -4.56 -15.57 -8.03
CA ALA A 167 -4.66 -15.01 -6.69
C ALA A 167 -3.38 -15.28 -5.91
N VAL A 168 -3.16 -14.54 -4.83
CA VAL A 168 -2.09 -14.80 -3.85
C VAL A 168 -2.72 -15.10 -2.51
N ALA A 169 -2.55 -16.32 -2.02
CA ALA A 169 -3.24 -16.86 -0.85
C ALA A 169 -2.27 -17.05 0.32
N MET A 170 -2.26 -16.09 1.25
CA MET A 170 -1.43 -16.13 2.45
C MET A 170 -2.30 -16.33 3.71
N THR A 171 -3.26 -15.45 3.92
CA THR A 171 -4.06 -15.34 5.15
C THR A 171 -4.91 -16.59 5.42
N GLU A 172 -4.96 -17.00 6.70
CA GLU A 172 -5.84 -18.04 7.23
C GLU A 172 -6.72 -17.49 8.36
N PRO A 173 -7.83 -18.18 8.73
CA PRO A 173 -8.71 -17.69 9.80
C PRO A 173 -7.98 -17.34 11.10
N GLN A 174 -6.95 -18.11 11.49
CA GLN A 174 -6.15 -17.93 12.70
C GLN A 174 -4.81 -17.23 12.47
N ALA A 175 -4.43 -16.93 11.20
CA ALA A 175 -3.13 -16.40 10.82
C ALA A 175 -3.28 -15.25 9.80
N GLY A 176 -3.54 -14.05 10.31
CA GLY A 176 -3.56 -12.80 9.55
C GLY A 176 -2.26 -12.03 9.74
N SER A 177 -2.19 -11.18 10.77
CA SER A 177 -0.97 -10.42 11.11
C SER A 177 0.18 -11.34 11.57
N ASP A 178 -0.12 -12.47 12.21
CA ASP A 178 0.84 -13.50 12.61
C ASP A 178 0.89 -14.63 11.56
N VAL A 179 1.57 -14.37 10.45
CA VAL A 179 1.74 -15.32 9.33
C VAL A 179 2.47 -16.60 9.77
N GLY A 180 3.32 -16.52 10.79
CA GLY A 180 4.05 -17.68 11.32
C GLY A 180 3.15 -18.79 11.87
N ARG A 181 1.88 -18.48 12.18
CA ARG A 181 0.89 -19.44 12.68
C ARG A 181 0.07 -20.14 11.61
N LEU A 182 0.37 -19.94 10.33
CA LEU A 182 -0.34 -20.64 9.27
C LEU A 182 -0.21 -22.18 9.40
N THR A 183 -1.29 -22.85 9.07
CA THR A 183 -1.46 -24.31 9.22
C THR A 183 -1.62 -25.05 7.89
N THR A 184 -1.86 -24.35 6.79
CA THR A 184 -1.86 -24.97 5.46
C THR A 184 -0.51 -25.64 5.21
N THR A 185 -0.54 -26.91 4.80
CA THR A 185 0.65 -27.73 4.54
C THR A 185 0.78 -28.06 3.06
N ALA A 186 2.03 -28.27 2.64
CA ALA A 186 2.38 -28.84 1.35
C ALA A 186 3.28 -30.06 1.58
N THR A 187 2.86 -31.23 1.11
CA THR A 187 3.62 -32.48 1.21
C THR A 187 4.05 -32.92 -0.18
N ARG A 188 5.32 -33.30 -0.36
CA ARG A 188 5.83 -33.77 -1.64
C ARG A 188 5.39 -35.21 -1.91
N GLU A 189 4.78 -35.44 -3.08
CA GLU A 189 4.39 -36.77 -3.57
C GLU A 189 4.93 -36.93 -5.00
N GLY A 190 6.04 -37.64 -5.15
CA GLY A 190 6.76 -37.77 -6.43
C GLY A 190 7.24 -36.41 -6.93
N ASP A 191 6.79 -36.04 -8.13
CA ASP A 191 7.17 -34.78 -8.79
C ASP A 191 6.21 -33.62 -8.49
N CYS A 192 5.16 -33.84 -7.72
CA CYS A 192 4.20 -32.80 -7.36
C CYS A 192 4.13 -32.57 -5.85
N TRP A 193 3.47 -31.48 -5.48
CA TRP A 193 3.15 -31.14 -4.10
C TRP A 193 1.65 -31.24 -3.87
N ILE A 194 1.26 -31.70 -2.70
CA ILE A 194 -0.13 -31.85 -2.28
C ILE A 194 -0.43 -30.85 -1.17
N LEU A 195 -1.33 -29.91 -1.46
CA LEU A 195 -1.77 -28.90 -0.50
C LEU A 195 -2.96 -29.39 0.30
N ARG A 196 -2.95 -29.12 1.63
CA ARG A 196 -4.08 -29.33 2.54
C ARG A 196 -4.21 -28.15 3.49
N GLY A 197 -5.42 -27.58 3.58
CA GLY A 197 -5.69 -26.44 4.47
C GLY A 197 -6.73 -25.48 3.91
N ARG A 198 -6.82 -24.29 4.53
CA ARG A 198 -7.80 -23.27 4.19
C ARG A 198 -7.16 -21.90 4.15
N LYS A 199 -7.60 -21.08 3.19
CA LYS A 199 -7.21 -19.67 3.07
C LYS A 199 -8.45 -18.78 3.11
N GLN A 200 -8.31 -17.59 3.66
CA GLN A 200 -9.42 -16.64 3.84
C GLN A 200 -9.03 -15.24 3.35
N PHE A 201 -10.04 -14.47 2.93
CA PHE A 201 -9.89 -13.11 2.39
C PHE A 201 -9.01 -13.03 1.14
N ILE A 202 -9.11 -14.02 0.26
CA ILE A 202 -8.29 -14.10 -0.95
C ILE A 202 -8.97 -13.35 -2.09
N SER A 203 -8.46 -12.16 -2.42
CA SER A 203 -8.90 -11.38 -3.57
C SER A 203 -8.56 -12.13 -4.87
N ALA A 204 -9.45 -12.05 -5.85
CA ALA A 204 -9.37 -12.82 -7.10
C ALA A 204 -9.29 -14.35 -6.92
N GLY A 205 -9.70 -14.88 -5.76
CA GLY A 205 -9.67 -16.32 -5.47
C GLY A 205 -10.61 -17.17 -6.34
N GLN A 206 -11.53 -16.55 -7.08
CA GLN A 206 -12.35 -17.18 -8.10
C GLN A 206 -11.60 -17.44 -9.41
N GLY A 207 -10.38 -16.94 -9.58
CA GLY A 207 -9.57 -17.09 -10.79
C GLY A 207 -9.14 -18.53 -11.09
N GLU A 208 -8.48 -18.72 -12.23
CA GLU A 208 -8.08 -20.03 -12.75
C GLU A 208 -6.85 -20.61 -12.04
N MET A 209 -6.10 -19.77 -11.29
CA MET A 209 -4.93 -20.22 -10.55
C MET A 209 -4.78 -19.48 -9.22
N VAL A 210 -4.01 -20.08 -8.31
CA VAL A 210 -3.66 -19.46 -7.04
C VAL A 210 -2.21 -19.77 -6.66
N ILE A 211 -1.50 -18.76 -6.14
CA ILE A 211 -0.19 -18.92 -5.51
C ILE A 211 -0.40 -18.99 -4.00
N VAL A 212 -0.09 -20.12 -3.39
CA VAL A 212 -0.40 -20.45 -1.99
C VAL A 212 0.87 -20.48 -1.15
N LEU A 213 0.89 -19.74 -0.06
CA LEU A 213 1.92 -19.86 0.98
C LEU A 213 1.53 -21.02 1.91
N ALA A 214 2.39 -22.04 2.03
CA ALA A 214 2.12 -23.22 2.84
C ALA A 214 3.41 -23.71 3.53
N ARG A 215 3.25 -24.47 4.62
CA ARG A 215 4.36 -25.11 5.33
C ARG A 215 4.77 -26.38 4.61
N CYS A 216 6.03 -26.46 4.19
CA CYS A 216 6.54 -27.57 3.38
C CYS A 216 7.76 -28.29 3.97
N VAL A 217 8.42 -27.72 4.99
CA VAL A 217 9.53 -28.39 5.68
C VAL A 217 9.01 -29.03 6.95
N PRO A 218 9.07 -30.37 7.08
CA PRO A 218 8.61 -31.09 8.27
C PRO A 218 9.30 -30.60 9.56
N GLY A 219 8.53 -30.46 10.65
CA GLY A 219 9.05 -30.03 11.95
C GLY A 219 9.39 -28.54 12.05
N SER A 220 9.24 -27.75 10.97
CA SER A 220 9.45 -26.32 11.00
C SER A 220 8.32 -25.58 11.71
N SER A 221 8.62 -24.39 12.24
CA SER A 221 7.66 -23.52 12.93
C SER A 221 7.89 -22.05 12.62
N GLY A 222 6.94 -21.21 12.99
CA GLY A 222 7.05 -19.76 12.75
C GLY A 222 7.12 -19.46 11.25
N LEU A 223 8.03 -18.59 10.86
CA LEU A 223 8.25 -18.16 9.46
C LEU A 223 9.19 -19.10 8.69
N ASP A 224 9.82 -20.04 9.37
CA ASP A 224 10.73 -20.99 8.75
C ASP A 224 9.96 -22.14 8.08
N GLY A 225 10.54 -22.72 7.03
CA GLY A 225 9.99 -23.89 6.34
C GLY A 225 8.71 -23.63 5.54
N LEU A 226 8.43 -22.37 5.19
CA LEU A 226 7.36 -21.99 4.28
C LEU A 226 7.82 -22.08 2.82
N GLY A 227 6.92 -22.48 1.92
CA GLY A 227 7.11 -22.46 0.47
C GLY A 227 5.93 -21.78 -0.22
N MET A 228 6.13 -21.32 -1.44
CA MET A 228 5.06 -20.83 -2.31
C MET A 228 4.74 -21.86 -3.39
N PHE A 229 3.46 -22.09 -3.66
CA PHE A 229 2.98 -23.13 -4.55
C PHE A 229 1.96 -22.60 -5.53
N VAL A 230 2.10 -22.95 -6.80
CA VAL A 230 1.11 -22.66 -7.85
C VAL A 230 0.15 -23.83 -7.95
N ALA A 231 -1.15 -23.57 -7.76
CA ALA A 231 -2.22 -24.52 -8.00
C ALA A 231 -3.20 -23.96 -9.03
N GLU A 232 -3.60 -24.80 -9.99
CA GLU A 232 -4.64 -24.48 -10.97
C GLU A 232 -5.99 -24.99 -10.47
N ARG A 233 -7.08 -24.29 -10.79
CA ARG A 233 -8.43 -24.69 -10.40
C ARG A 233 -9.04 -25.74 -11.32
N ASP A 234 -8.30 -26.23 -12.30
CA ASP A 234 -8.78 -27.18 -13.29
C ASP A 234 -9.33 -28.46 -12.64
N GLY A 235 -10.46 -28.94 -13.13
CA GLY A 235 -11.10 -30.17 -12.66
C GLY A 235 -11.56 -30.15 -11.18
N GLY A 236 -11.70 -28.97 -10.55
CA GLY A 236 -12.11 -28.87 -9.15
C GLY A 236 -10.97 -29.16 -8.15
N ASN A 237 -9.74 -29.00 -8.57
CA ASN A 237 -8.53 -29.26 -7.79
C ASN A 237 -8.49 -28.53 -6.43
N TYR A 238 -9.11 -27.33 -6.33
CA TYR A 238 -9.41 -26.66 -5.05
C TYR A 238 -10.79 -25.99 -5.11
N THR A 239 -11.38 -25.75 -3.94
CA THR A 239 -12.74 -25.22 -3.82
C THR A 239 -12.74 -23.77 -3.41
N VAL A 240 -13.54 -22.95 -4.10
CA VAL A 240 -13.97 -21.64 -3.61
C VAL A 240 -15.19 -21.87 -2.71
N GLU A 241 -14.96 -21.92 -1.39
CA GLU A 241 -16.03 -22.24 -0.42
C GLU A 241 -17.09 -21.14 -0.40
N ARG A 242 -16.66 -19.88 -0.44
CA ARG A 242 -17.53 -18.70 -0.50
C ARG A 242 -16.78 -17.46 -0.95
N ALA A 243 -17.50 -16.45 -1.41
CA ALA A 243 -17.04 -15.07 -1.45
C ALA A 243 -17.58 -14.32 -0.22
N GLU A 244 -16.72 -13.54 0.43
CA GLU A 244 -17.10 -12.76 1.61
C GLU A 244 -18.10 -11.66 1.23
N HIS A 245 -19.13 -11.47 2.07
CA HIS A 245 -20.09 -10.38 1.94
C HIS A 245 -19.55 -9.13 2.63
N LYS A 246 -18.98 -8.21 1.84
CA LYS A 246 -18.29 -7.03 2.34
C LYS A 246 -19.13 -5.76 2.15
N PHE A 247 -18.96 -4.79 3.05
CA PHE A 247 -19.53 -3.45 2.88
C PHE A 247 -18.59 -2.50 2.12
N VAL A 248 -17.34 -2.89 1.91
CA VAL A 248 -16.29 -2.17 1.16
C VAL A 248 -15.97 -2.90 -0.12
N ILE A 249 -15.55 -2.18 -1.18
CA ILE A 249 -15.16 -2.76 -2.47
C ILE A 249 -16.07 -3.94 -2.88
N ARG A 250 -17.37 -3.69 -2.89
CA ARG A 250 -18.41 -4.73 -3.02
C ARG A 250 -18.28 -5.55 -4.29
N GLY A 251 -17.88 -4.92 -5.40
CA GLY A 251 -17.71 -5.60 -6.69
C GLY A 251 -16.51 -6.54 -6.77
N SER A 252 -15.52 -6.42 -5.85
CA SER A 252 -14.30 -7.23 -5.88
C SER A 252 -14.52 -8.57 -5.16
N PRO A 253 -14.48 -9.75 -5.85
CA PRO A 253 -14.51 -11.04 -5.20
C PRO A 253 -13.33 -11.21 -4.23
N THR A 254 -13.66 -11.64 -3.01
CA THR A 254 -12.71 -11.95 -1.95
C THR A 254 -13.16 -13.27 -1.33
N CYS A 255 -12.36 -14.33 -1.52
CA CYS A 255 -12.81 -15.71 -1.36
C CYS A 255 -12.20 -16.40 -0.13
N ALA A 256 -12.92 -17.38 0.40
CA ALA A 256 -12.38 -18.46 1.20
C ALA A 256 -12.07 -19.64 0.29
N LEU A 257 -10.85 -20.18 0.40
CA LEU A 257 -10.36 -21.29 -0.42
C LEU A 257 -10.08 -22.51 0.45
N VAL A 258 -10.41 -23.72 -0.08
CA VAL A 258 -10.19 -25.00 0.59
C VAL A 258 -9.35 -25.89 -0.31
N PHE A 259 -8.31 -26.48 0.29
CA PHE A 259 -7.37 -27.38 -0.35
C PHE A 259 -7.45 -28.75 0.37
N GLU A 260 -7.97 -29.77 -0.32
CA GLU A 260 -8.18 -31.12 0.20
C GLU A 260 -7.43 -32.17 -0.64
N GLY A 261 -6.12 -32.06 -0.69
CA GLY A 261 -5.30 -32.89 -1.56
C GLY A 261 -5.03 -32.22 -2.92
N THR A 262 -4.99 -30.90 -2.95
CA THR A 262 -4.77 -30.10 -4.16
C THR A 262 -3.37 -30.29 -4.72
N ARG A 263 -3.26 -30.70 -5.97
CA ARG A 263 -1.97 -30.79 -6.69
C ARG A 263 -1.44 -29.40 -7.01
N ALA A 264 -0.16 -29.21 -6.74
CA ALA A 264 0.53 -27.93 -6.95
C ALA A 264 1.99 -28.13 -7.38
N THR A 265 2.57 -27.11 -7.97
CA THR A 265 4.01 -27.03 -8.25
C THR A 265 4.64 -25.95 -7.38
N ILE A 266 5.86 -26.19 -6.91
CA ILE A 266 6.57 -25.22 -6.08
C ILE A 266 7.03 -24.03 -6.92
N LEU A 267 7.00 -22.84 -6.34
CA LEU A 267 7.54 -21.60 -6.89
C LEU A 267 8.87 -21.30 -6.17
N GLY A 268 10.00 -21.55 -6.82
CA GLY A 268 11.32 -21.47 -6.20
C GLY A 268 11.66 -22.71 -5.35
N GLU A 269 12.32 -22.50 -4.18
CA GLU A 269 12.83 -23.57 -3.35
C GLU A 269 12.02 -23.78 -2.06
N PRO A 270 11.93 -25.03 -1.52
CA PRO A 270 11.32 -25.28 -0.23
C PRO A 270 12.03 -24.51 0.90
N GLY A 271 11.25 -23.81 1.73
CA GLY A 271 11.77 -22.98 2.82
C GLY A 271 11.96 -21.50 2.48
N ASP A 272 11.94 -21.13 1.20
CA ASP A 272 12.12 -19.74 0.73
C ASP A 272 10.84 -18.90 0.79
N GLY A 273 9.69 -19.51 1.05
CA GLY A 273 8.38 -18.88 0.89
C GLY A 273 8.22 -17.57 1.67
N TRP A 274 8.79 -17.47 2.88
CA TRP A 274 8.71 -16.21 3.63
C TRP A 274 9.49 -15.08 2.95
N ARG A 275 10.70 -15.35 2.46
CA ARG A 275 11.51 -14.36 1.75
C ARG A 275 10.83 -13.88 0.47
N GLN A 276 10.25 -14.82 -0.26
CA GLN A 276 9.54 -14.55 -1.51
C GLN A 276 8.32 -13.68 -1.28
N ILE A 277 7.43 -14.07 -0.36
CA ILE A 277 6.19 -13.33 -0.08
C ILE A 277 6.48 -11.96 0.55
N LEU A 278 7.50 -11.82 1.39
CA LEU A 278 7.89 -10.55 1.98
C LEU A 278 8.37 -9.54 0.93
N THR A 279 9.10 -10.01 -0.08
CA THR A 279 9.54 -9.18 -1.21
C THR A 279 8.33 -8.63 -1.96
N PHE A 280 7.38 -9.50 -2.30
CA PHE A 280 6.12 -9.12 -2.93
C PHE A 280 5.30 -8.15 -2.06
N MET A 281 5.14 -8.45 -0.76
CA MET A 281 4.37 -7.60 0.15
C MET A 281 4.91 -6.17 0.26
N ASN A 282 6.21 -5.97 0.14
CA ASN A 282 6.78 -4.61 0.17
C ASN A 282 6.36 -3.79 -1.05
N GLU A 283 6.29 -4.41 -2.23
CA GLU A 283 5.78 -3.77 -3.46
C GLU A 283 4.26 -3.54 -3.38
N SER A 284 3.53 -4.55 -2.93
CA SER A 284 2.07 -4.48 -2.73
C SER A 284 1.69 -3.34 -1.76
N ARG A 285 2.45 -3.11 -0.69
CA ARG A 285 2.23 -2.00 0.25
C ARG A 285 2.37 -0.63 -0.39
N LEU A 286 3.32 -0.45 -1.30
CA LEU A 286 3.41 0.77 -2.11
C LEU A 286 2.17 0.92 -3.00
N GLY A 287 1.74 -0.18 -3.65
CA GLY A 287 0.50 -0.22 -4.43
C GLY A 287 -0.73 0.18 -3.61
N VAL A 288 -0.84 -0.29 -2.36
CA VAL A 288 -1.94 0.13 -1.45
C VAL A 288 -1.86 1.62 -1.10
N GLY A 289 -0.65 2.17 -0.94
CA GLY A 289 -0.47 3.63 -0.82
C GLY A 289 -1.01 4.37 -2.03
N ILE A 290 -0.73 3.89 -3.24
CA ILE A 290 -1.23 4.44 -4.51
C ILE A 290 -2.77 4.34 -4.61
N GLN A 291 -3.36 3.23 -4.19
CA GLN A 291 -4.82 3.09 -4.08
C GLN A 291 -5.43 4.19 -3.20
N GLY A 292 -4.79 4.47 -2.06
CA GLY A 292 -5.21 5.56 -1.17
C GLY A 292 -5.18 6.92 -1.85
N ILE A 293 -4.17 7.20 -2.69
CA ILE A 293 -4.09 8.45 -3.46
C ILE A 293 -5.25 8.55 -4.44
N GLY A 294 -5.52 7.48 -5.21
CA GLY A 294 -6.61 7.48 -6.18
C GLY A 294 -7.97 7.76 -5.55
N VAL A 295 -8.29 7.07 -4.45
CA VAL A 295 -9.55 7.27 -3.71
C VAL A 295 -9.64 8.69 -3.09
N ALA A 296 -8.55 9.18 -2.49
CA ALA A 296 -8.49 10.54 -1.94
C ALA A 296 -8.67 11.62 -3.02
N GLN A 297 -8.07 11.42 -4.19
CA GLN A 297 -8.21 12.30 -5.36
C GLN A 297 -9.66 12.35 -5.83
N ALA A 298 -10.32 11.19 -5.98
CA ALA A 298 -11.73 11.13 -6.37
C ALA A 298 -12.62 11.88 -5.36
N ALA A 299 -12.41 11.67 -4.07
CA ALA A 299 -13.15 12.34 -3.01
C ALA A 299 -12.93 13.86 -3.02
N TYR A 300 -11.67 14.31 -3.20
CA TYR A 300 -11.33 15.73 -3.29
C TYR A 300 -11.99 16.42 -4.47
N GLU A 301 -11.95 15.81 -5.66
CA GLU A 301 -12.55 16.38 -6.87
C GLU A 301 -14.07 16.54 -6.73
N ARG A 302 -14.75 15.54 -6.16
CA ARG A 302 -16.20 15.65 -5.90
C ARG A 302 -16.50 16.75 -4.88
N ALA A 303 -15.71 16.83 -3.81
CA ALA A 303 -15.88 17.89 -2.80
C ALA A 303 -15.66 19.29 -3.38
N MET A 304 -14.61 19.47 -4.19
CA MET A 304 -14.31 20.75 -4.86
C MET A 304 -15.42 21.17 -5.83
N ALA A 305 -15.92 20.24 -6.66
CA ALA A 305 -17.01 20.53 -7.60
C ALA A 305 -18.28 20.92 -6.84
N TYR A 306 -18.71 20.10 -5.88
CA TYR A 306 -19.89 20.39 -5.09
C TYR A 306 -19.79 21.71 -4.31
N ALA A 307 -18.65 21.96 -3.68
CA ALA A 307 -18.44 23.20 -2.91
C ALA A 307 -18.39 24.46 -3.80
N GLY A 308 -18.07 24.31 -5.09
CA GLY A 308 -18.11 25.38 -6.07
C GLY A 308 -19.52 25.73 -6.55
N GLU A 309 -20.41 24.74 -6.60
CA GLU A 309 -21.78 24.88 -7.09
C GLU A 309 -22.80 25.18 -5.97
N ARG A 310 -22.62 24.56 -4.80
CA ARG A 310 -23.55 24.71 -3.68
C ARG A 310 -23.46 26.10 -3.05
N VAL A 311 -24.55 26.85 -3.09
CA VAL A 311 -24.65 28.18 -2.49
C VAL A 311 -25.36 28.10 -1.14
N GLN A 312 -24.77 28.66 -0.10
CA GLN A 312 -25.38 28.91 1.20
C GLN A 312 -24.91 30.27 1.73
N MET A 313 -25.78 30.98 2.47
CA MET A 313 -25.49 32.31 3.01
C MET A 313 -24.98 33.29 1.93
N GLY A 314 -25.57 33.19 0.71
CA GLY A 314 -25.34 34.12 -0.40
C GLY A 314 -24.06 33.87 -1.23
N LYS A 315 -23.30 32.80 -1.01
CA LYS A 315 -22.08 32.48 -1.76
C LYS A 315 -21.84 30.99 -1.85
N PRO A 316 -21.01 30.51 -2.81
CA PRO A 316 -20.54 29.14 -2.88
C PRO A 316 -19.92 28.70 -1.55
N ILE A 317 -20.21 27.46 -1.11
CA ILE A 317 -19.75 27.02 0.21
C ILE A 317 -18.23 26.94 0.33
N ARG A 318 -17.48 26.76 -0.77
CA ARG A 318 -16.01 26.82 -0.79
C ARG A 318 -15.43 28.16 -0.32
N GLU A 319 -16.23 29.24 -0.34
CA GLU A 319 -15.82 30.58 0.10
C GLU A 319 -16.02 30.80 1.62
N HIS A 320 -16.57 29.82 2.32
CA HIS A 320 -16.62 29.83 3.78
C HIS A 320 -15.30 29.31 4.35
N PRO A 321 -14.65 30.03 5.29
CA PRO A 321 -13.30 29.68 5.76
C PRO A 321 -13.13 28.26 6.27
N MET A 322 -14.12 27.70 6.99
CA MET A 322 -14.05 26.32 7.48
C MET A 322 -14.13 25.29 6.36
N VAL A 323 -14.94 25.54 5.32
CA VAL A 323 -15.02 24.65 4.15
C VAL A 323 -13.75 24.74 3.31
N ALA A 324 -13.25 25.97 3.09
CA ALA A 324 -11.97 26.20 2.42
C ALA A 324 -10.81 25.45 3.12
N ASP A 325 -10.78 25.48 4.46
CA ASP A 325 -9.76 24.75 5.25
C ASP A 325 -9.85 23.23 5.05
N MET A 326 -11.06 22.64 5.01
CA MET A 326 -11.27 21.22 4.69
C MET A 326 -10.76 20.87 3.29
N LEU A 327 -11.07 21.68 2.28
CA LEU A 327 -10.64 21.45 0.89
C LEU A 327 -9.12 21.55 0.75
N LEU A 328 -8.49 22.53 1.40
CA LEU A 328 -7.03 22.67 1.42
C LEU A 328 -6.33 21.53 2.21
N GLU A 329 -6.98 20.98 3.25
CA GLU A 329 -6.48 19.79 3.94
C GLU A 329 -6.49 18.59 2.98
N MET A 330 -7.60 18.36 2.27
CA MET A 330 -7.71 17.28 1.28
C MET A 330 -6.67 17.41 0.18
N GLU A 331 -6.49 18.61 -0.39
CA GLU A 331 -5.46 18.89 -1.39
C GLU A 331 -4.05 18.58 -0.87
N THR A 332 -3.76 19.00 0.36
CA THR A 332 -2.46 18.73 1.00
C THR A 332 -2.23 17.24 1.21
N ILE A 333 -3.25 16.48 1.60
CA ILE A 333 -3.19 15.02 1.73
C ILE A 333 -2.88 14.38 0.39
N VAL A 334 -3.62 14.72 -0.67
CA VAL A 334 -3.44 14.14 -2.01
C VAL A 334 -2.06 14.45 -2.57
N ALA A 335 -1.67 15.73 -2.61
CA ALA A 335 -0.37 16.14 -3.16
C ALA A 335 0.79 15.59 -2.35
N GLY A 336 0.67 15.56 -1.02
CA GLY A 336 1.68 15.01 -0.12
C GLY A 336 1.84 13.50 -0.27
N SER A 337 0.73 12.76 -0.28
CA SER A 337 0.70 11.31 -0.51
C SER A 337 1.34 10.97 -1.85
N ARG A 338 0.93 11.64 -2.93
CA ARG A 338 1.45 11.44 -4.28
C ARG A 338 2.94 11.69 -4.34
N THR A 339 3.43 12.81 -3.80
CA THR A 339 4.86 13.13 -3.84
C THR A 339 5.70 12.11 -3.09
N LEU A 340 5.26 11.66 -1.90
CA LEU A 340 5.98 10.66 -1.11
C LEU A 340 5.95 9.27 -1.74
N ALA A 341 4.79 8.84 -2.27
CA ALA A 341 4.62 7.52 -2.85
C ALA A 341 5.41 7.37 -4.16
N TYR A 342 5.45 8.38 -5.01
CA TYR A 342 6.23 8.33 -6.24
C TYR A 342 7.74 8.50 -6.01
N GLU A 343 8.17 9.17 -4.95
CA GLU A 343 9.55 9.09 -4.49
C GLU A 343 9.95 7.64 -4.17
N ALA A 344 9.08 6.91 -3.47
CA ALA A 344 9.31 5.50 -3.16
C ALA A 344 9.22 4.60 -4.40
N ALA A 345 8.30 4.87 -5.34
CA ALA A 345 8.18 4.11 -6.58
C ALA A 345 9.43 4.22 -7.46
N VAL A 346 10.01 5.43 -7.61
CA VAL A 346 11.29 5.63 -8.30
C VAL A 346 12.42 4.85 -7.63
N LEU A 347 12.50 4.88 -6.31
CA LEU A 347 13.51 4.10 -5.58
C LEU A 347 13.33 2.60 -5.77
N GLN A 348 12.08 2.12 -5.91
CA GLN A 348 11.79 0.73 -6.22
C GLN A 348 12.32 0.34 -7.61
N ASP A 349 12.11 1.17 -8.64
CA ASP A 349 12.67 0.94 -9.97
C ASP A 349 14.21 0.90 -9.95
N LEU A 350 14.85 1.85 -9.27
CA LEU A 350 16.31 1.89 -9.14
C LEU A 350 16.86 0.66 -8.40
N ALA A 351 16.15 0.17 -7.40
CA ALA A 351 16.52 -1.03 -6.66
C ALA A 351 16.35 -2.31 -7.51
N MET A 352 15.25 -2.42 -8.26
CA MET A 352 14.93 -3.61 -9.06
C MET A 352 15.81 -3.73 -10.30
N PHE A 353 15.85 -2.70 -11.10
CA PHE A 353 16.49 -2.70 -12.40
C PHE A 353 17.93 -2.16 -12.33
N GLY A 354 18.15 -1.09 -11.56
CA GLY A 354 19.47 -0.48 -11.38
C GLY A 354 20.37 -1.20 -10.39
N LYS A 355 19.87 -2.21 -9.66
CA LYS A 355 20.57 -2.92 -8.57
C LYS A 355 21.21 -1.98 -7.55
N ASP A 356 20.58 -0.82 -7.33
CA ASP A 356 21.04 0.21 -6.41
C ASP A 356 20.69 -0.21 -4.96
N GLU A 357 21.71 -0.68 -4.23
CA GLU A 357 21.53 -1.11 -2.84
C GLU A 357 21.11 0.02 -1.90
N GLN A 358 21.48 1.28 -2.19
CA GLN A 358 21.04 2.39 -1.37
C GLN A 358 19.56 2.68 -1.61
N ALA A 359 19.11 2.64 -2.86
CA ALA A 359 17.69 2.74 -3.21
C ALA A 359 16.87 1.60 -2.56
N ALA A 360 17.39 0.38 -2.54
CA ALA A 360 16.74 -0.76 -1.88
C ALA A 360 16.59 -0.55 -0.36
N ARG A 361 17.59 0.04 0.30
CA ARG A 361 17.50 0.42 1.72
C ARG A 361 16.49 1.55 1.95
N ASP A 362 16.55 2.57 1.11
CA ASP A 362 15.70 3.76 1.22
C ASP A 362 14.21 3.44 1.00
N VAL A 363 13.89 2.66 -0.04
CA VAL A 363 12.50 2.25 -0.31
C VAL A 363 11.94 1.38 0.83
N ARG A 364 12.75 0.48 1.38
CA ARG A 364 12.36 -0.33 2.52
C ARG A 364 11.98 0.51 3.73
N GLU A 365 12.74 1.58 4.02
CA GLU A 365 12.44 2.50 5.13
C GLU A 365 11.18 3.33 4.85
N LEU A 366 10.94 3.73 3.60
CA LEU A 366 9.79 4.57 3.23
C LEU A 366 8.49 3.77 3.11
N THR A 367 8.52 2.52 2.68
CA THR A 367 7.33 1.70 2.40
C THR A 367 6.29 1.73 3.53
N PRO A 368 6.62 1.48 4.82
CA PRO A 368 5.63 1.54 5.88
C PRO A 368 5.07 2.95 6.12
N LEU A 369 5.86 4.00 5.88
CA LEU A 369 5.41 5.39 6.01
C LEU A 369 4.46 5.77 4.87
N VAL A 370 4.77 5.36 3.64
CA VAL A 370 3.90 5.53 2.45
C VAL A 370 2.57 4.86 2.69
N LYS A 371 2.58 3.55 3.02
CA LYS A 371 1.35 2.80 3.25
C LYS A 371 0.51 3.44 4.35
N TRP A 372 1.11 3.76 5.49
CA TRP A 372 0.41 4.39 6.61
C TRP A 372 -0.20 5.74 6.21
N TYR A 373 0.62 6.67 5.70
CA TYR A 373 0.18 8.04 5.41
C TYR A 373 -0.88 8.11 4.32
N CYS A 374 -0.68 7.39 3.22
CA CYS A 374 -1.61 7.45 2.08
C CYS A 374 -2.97 6.82 2.43
N THR A 375 -2.98 5.74 3.22
CA THR A 375 -4.23 5.06 3.56
C THR A 375 -5.02 5.77 4.66
N GLU A 376 -4.38 6.23 5.72
CA GLU A 376 -5.02 7.05 6.77
C GLU A 376 -5.46 8.41 6.20
N GLY A 377 -4.62 9.00 5.33
CA GLY A 377 -4.97 10.21 4.59
C GLY A 377 -6.18 10.04 3.68
N ALA A 378 -6.32 8.89 3.01
CA ALA A 378 -7.49 8.60 2.17
C ALA A 378 -8.78 8.54 3.00
N VAL A 379 -8.78 7.86 4.14
CA VAL A 379 -9.93 7.82 5.06
C VAL A 379 -10.27 9.24 5.54
N ARG A 380 -9.26 10.03 5.90
CA ARG A 380 -9.45 11.43 6.31
C ARG A 380 -10.03 12.29 5.20
N ALA A 381 -9.51 12.19 3.97
CA ALA A 381 -10.00 12.93 2.82
C ALA A 381 -11.45 12.56 2.48
N CYS A 382 -11.79 11.26 2.45
CA CYS A 382 -13.16 10.80 2.20
C CYS A 382 -14.15 11.29 3.27
N ARG A 383 -13.74 11.27 4.54
CA ARG A 383 -14.56 11.81 5.63
C ARG A 383 -14.81 13.31 5.47
N LEU A 384 -13.80 14.08 5.05
CA LEU A 384 -13.95 15.51 4.78
C LEU A 384 -14.86 15.76 3.58
N ALA A 385 -14.75 14.94 2.51
CA ALA A 385 -15.63 15.01 1.36
C ALA A 385 -17.11 14.81 1.74
N LEU A 386 -17.40 13.78 2.54
CA LEU A 386 -18.74 13.59 3.11
C LEU A 386 -19.23 14.81 3.88
N GLN A 387 -18.37 15.38 4.73
CA GLN A 387 -18.73 16.55 5.54
C GLN A 387 -19.01 17.77 4.66
N VAL A 388 -18.25 18.00 3.60
CA VAL A 388 -18.46 19.09 2.63
C VAL A 388 -19.80 18.93 1.90
N HIS A 389 -20.19 17.71 1.55
CA HIS A 389 -21.48 17.45 0.89
C HIS A 389 -22.69 17.61 1.87
N GLY A 390 -22.47 17.48 3.18
CA GLY A 390 -23.54 17.54 4.16
C GLY A 390 -24.55 16.40 3.98
N GLY A 391 -25.86 16.69 4.06
CA GLY A 391 -26.90 15.67 3.98
C GLY A 391 -26.91 14.83 2.71
N VAL A 392 -26.55 15.40 1.55
CA VAL A 392 -26.47 14.64 0.28
C VAL A 392 -25.27 13.69 0.24
N GLY A 393 -24.25 13.90 1.08
CA GLY A 393 -23.09 13.01 1.14
C GLY A 393 -23.40 11.61 1.67
N VAL A 394 -24.54 11.40 2.33
CA VAL A 394 -24.98 10.10 2.83
C VAL A 394 -26.08 9.46 1.98
N VAL A 395 -26.31 9.99 0.78
CA VAL A 395 -27.28 9.50 -0.20
C VAL A 395 -26.52 8.78 -1.32
N ASP A 396 -26.99 7.60 -1.72
CA ASP A 396 -26.27 6.69 -2.63
C ASP A 396 -26.05 7.25 -4.04
N GLU A 397 -26.83 8.24 -4.47
CA GLU A 397 -26.67 8.95 -5.74
C GLU A 397 -25.37 9.79 -5.82
N TYR A 398 -24.72 10.01 -4.65
CA TYR A 398 -23.42 10.71 -4.58
C TYR A 398 -22.29 9.73 -4.25
N ASP A 399 -21.32 9.64 -5.11
CA ASP A 399 -20.18 8.70 -5.00
C ASP A 399 -19.38 8.79 -3.68
N VAL A 400 -19.46 9.92 -2.96
CA VAL A 400 -18.62 10.16 -1.77
C VAL A 400 -18.88 9.17 -0.64
N GLY A 401 -20.12 8.63 -0.55
CA GLY A 401 -20.46 7.55 0.37
C GLY A 401 -19.71 6.26 0.03
N ARG A 402 -19.62 5.91 -1.26
CA ARG A 402 -18.85 4.77 -1.76
C ARG A 402 -17.35 4.95 -1.49
N TYR A 403 -16.77 6.11 -1.81
CA TYR A 403 -15.36 6.39 -1.51
C TYR A 403 -15.06 6.28 -0.02
N MET A 404 -15.93 6.76 0.86
CA MET A 404 -15.76 6.62 2.30
C MET A 404 -15.77 5.15 2.73
N ARG A 405 -16.74 4.34 2.28
CA ARG A 405 -16.79 2.91 2.57
C ARG A 405 -15.52 2.20 2.09
N ASP A 406 -15.16 2.41 0.84
CA ASP A 406 -14.03 1.73 0.21
C ASP A 406 -12.69 2.17 0.80
N SER A 407 -12.55 3.41 1.26
CA SER A 407 -11.33 3.86 1.93
C SER A 407 -11.01 3.09 3.21
N LEU A 408 -12.01 2.54 3.91
CA LEU A 408 -11.85 1.86 5.19
C LEU A 408 -11.06 0.54 5.10
N ILE A 409 -10.99 -0.11 3.92
CA ILE A 409 -10.18 -1.32 3.76
C ILE A 409 -8.68 -1.01 3.66
N LEU A 410 -8.30 0.18 3.18
CA LEU A 410 -6.93 0.57 2.90
C LEU A 410 -6.00 0.51 4.13
N PRO A 411 -6.39 0.98 5.33
CA PRO A 411 -5.59 0.83 6.54
C PRO A 411 -5.47 -0.62 7.05
N ILE A 412 -6.29 -1.57 6.53
CA ILE A 412 -6.44 -2.91 7.08
C ILE A 412 -5.60 -3.95 6.33
N TYR A 413 -5.82 -4.13 5.02
CA TYR A 413 -5.15 -5.18 4.26
C TYR A 413 -3.67 -4.86 3.96
N GLU A 414 -2.91 -5.87 3.52
CA GLU A 414 -1.45 -5.79 3.30
C GLU A 414 -0.66 -5.35 4.55
N GLY A 415 -1.20 -5.68 5.71
CA GLY A 415 -0.70 -5.28 7.02
C GLY A 415 -1.33 -3.98 7.51
N THR A 416 -1.99 -4.05 8.67
CA THR A 416 -2.70 -2.90 9.25
C THR A 416 -1.77 -1.71 9.50
N SER A 417 -2.35 -0.51 9.71
CA SER A 417 -1.59 0.69 10.09
C SER A 417 -0.69 0.44 11.31
N GLN A 418 -1.14 -0.37 12.27
CA GLN A 418 -0.37 -0.76 13.45
C GLN A 418 0.81 -1.67 13.06
N ILE A 419 0.61 -2.64 12.15
CA ILE A 419 1.70 -3.50 11.65
C ILE A 419 2.73 -2.67 10.87
N GLN A 420 2.30 -1.71 10.04
CA GLN A 420 3.22 -0.77 9.37
C GLN A 420 4.04 0.03 10.39
N SER A 421 3.38 0.49 11.46
CA SER A 421 4.03 1.25 12.53
C SER A 421 5.06 0.41 13.29
N LEU A 422 4.76 -0.85 13.57
CA LEU A 422 5.72 -1.77 14.18
C LEU A 422 6.92 -2.04 13.27
N MET A 423 6.71 -2.16 11.95
CA MET A 423 7.80 -2.33 10.97
C MET A 423 8.69 -1.10 10.89
N ALA A 424 8.09 0.10 10.75
CA ALA A 424 8.83 1.36 10.71
C ALA A 424 9.69 1.55 11.95
N VAL A 425 9.11 1.32 13.12
CA VAL A 425 9.81 1.48 14.40
C VAL A 425 10.88 0.42 14.60
N LYS A 426 10.64 -0.84 14.22
CA LYS A 426 11.63 -1.92 14.30
C LYS A 426 12.88 -1.61 13.47
N ASP A 427 12.70 -1.16 12.24
CA ASP A 427 13.82 -0.84 11.35
C ASP A 427 14.55 0.43 11.81
N LEU A 428 13.82 1.45 12.28
CA LEU A 428 14.39 2.64 12.89
C LEU A 428 15.22 2.33 14.14
N MET A 429 14.68 1.49 15.04
CA MET A 429 15.40 1.12 16.27
C MET A 429 16.67 0.33 15.98
N LYS A 430 16.64 -0.60 15.02
CA LYS A 430 17.85 -1.30 14.54
C LYS A 430 18.91 -0.31 14.04
N ALA A 431 18.50 0.69 13.24
CA ALA A 431 19.41 1.70 12.71
C ALA A 431 20.02 2.57 13.83
N VAL A 432 19.20 2.98 14.81
CA VAL A 432 19.63 3.79 15.96
C VAL A 432 20.57 3.02 16.89
N LEU A 433 20.25 1.75 17.21
CA LEU A 433 21.10 0.91 18.06
C LEU A 433 22.45 0.61 17.41
N ARG A 434 22.49 0.39 16.09
CA ARG A 434 23.75 0.20 15.36
C ARG A 434 24.62 1.47 15.31
N ARG A 435 24.01 2.64 15.29
CA ARG A 435 24.70 3.94 15.18
C ARG A 435 23.99 5.01 16.03
N PRO A 436 24.19 5.05 17.37
CA PRO A 436 23.53 6.01 18.26
C PRO A 436 23.77 7.48 17.88
N ALA A 437 24.92 7.78 17.25
CA ALA A 437 25.22 9.12 16.72
C ALA A 437 24.21 9.60 15.66
N SER A 438 23.42 8.70 15.06
CA SER A 438 22.35 9.05 14.12
C SER A 438 21.26 9.92 14.74
N LEU A 439 21.07 9.88 16.04
CA LEU A 439 20.13 10.74 16.77
C LEU A 439 20.63 12.19 16.90
N VAL A 440 21.93 12.43 16.74
CA VAL A 440 22.55 13.75 16.95
C VAL A 440 22.94 14.42 15.63
N GLY A 441 23.34 13.64 14.63
CA GLY A 441 23.94 14.13 13.39
C GLY A 441 23.13 13.84 12.11
N ARG A 442 23.83 13.77 10.99
CA ARG A 442 23.33 13.20 9.74
C ARG A 442 23.23 11.69 9.93
N GLY A 443 22.02 11.18 10.20
CA GLY A 443 21.80 9.77 10.43
C GLY A 443 21.99 8.94 9.15
N PRO A 444 22.36 7.65 9.27
CA PRO A 444 22.40 6.73 8.16
C PRO A 444 20.98 6.35 7.66
N SER A 445 19.96 6.62 8.47
CA SER A 445 18.56 6.38 8.12
C SER A 445 17.97 7.59 7.42
N ARG A 446 17.36 7.36 6.25
CA ARG A 446 16.61 8.38 5.50
C ARG A 446 15.48 8.97 6.33
N MET A 447 14.87 8.19 7.23
CA MET A 447 13.80 8.63 8.14
C MET A 447 14.24 9.77 9.06
N LEU A 448 15.54 9.88 9.36
CA LEU A 448 16.10 10.89 10.25
C LEU A 448 17.01 11.90 9.54
N ALA A 449 17.12 11.84 8.21
CA ALA A 449 17.98 12.72 7.43
C ALA A 449 17.61 14.20 7.66
N ARG A 450 18.63 15.05 7.77
CA ARG A 450 18.44 16.51 7.80
C ARG A 450 18.00 17.01 6.44
N VAL A 451 17.10 17.99 6.45
CA VAL A 451 16.61 18.65 5.25
C VAL A 451 17.13 20.07 5.22
N GLN A 452 17.73 20.45 4.11
CA GLN A 452 18.11 21.84 3.81
C GLN A 452 17.00 22.48 2.99
N LEU A 453 16.00 23.05 3.66
CA LEU A 453 14.97 23.89 3.08
C LEU A 453 15.16 25.30 3.62
N GLY A 454 15.13 26.30 2.74
CA GLY A 454 15.21 27.71 3.13
C GLY A 454 14.00 28.15 3.95
N CYS A 455 14.12 29.29 4.65
CA CYS A 455 13.04 30.03 5.28
C CYS A 455 12.17 29.31 6.34
N ARG A 456 10.86 29.67 6.41
CA ARG A 456 9.88 29.19 7.40
C ARG A 456 9.63 27.68 7.28
N LEU A 457 9.47 27.19 6.05
CA LEU A 457 9.28 25.78 5.73
C LEU A 457 10.37 24.91 6.36
N GLY A 458 11.65 25.28 6.19
CA GLY A 458 12.78 24.53 6.75
C GLY A 458 12.78 24.51 8.28
N ARG A 459 12.35 25.61 8.94
CA ARG A 459 12.22 25.65 10.41
C ARG A 459 11.13 24.71 10.91
N ASP A 460 9.97 24.64 10.28
CA ASP A 460 8.87 23.78 10.69
C ASP A 460 9.20 22.29 10.47
N VAL A 461 9.83 21.93 9.35
CA VAL A 461 10.32 20.57 9.09
C VAL A 461 11.42 20.17 10.09
N ALA A 462 12.34 21.09 10.41
CA ALA A 462 13.38 20.83 11.39
C ALA A 462 12.80 20.64 12.82
N ALA A 463 11.78 21.44 13.18
CA ALA A 463 11.07 21.29 14.44
C ALA A 463 10.32 19.96 14.52
N ALA A 464 9.61 19.56 13.47
CA ALA A 464 8.93 18.27 13.39
C ALA A 464 9.91 17.10 13.56
N ARG A 465 11.02 17.13 12.84
CA ARG A 465 12.11 16.15 13.00
C ARG A 465 12.67 16.13 14.44
N SER A 466 12.93 17.31 15.02
CA SER A 466 13.43 17.41 16.40
C SER A 466 12.47 16.78 17.41
N ASN A 467 11.16 16.98 17.23
CA ASN A 467 10.13 16.37 18.05
C ASN A 467 10.13 14.84 17.92
N ALA A 468 10.21 14.30 16.70
CA ALA A 468 10.27 12.86 16.44
C ALA A 468 11.53 12.24 17.10
N VAL A 469 12.71 12.86 16.92
CA VAL A 469 13.96 12.44 17.58
C VAL A 469 13.86 12.53 19.10
N GLY A 470 13.22 13.57 19.62
CA GLY A 470 12.96 13.72 21.06
C GLY A 470 12.08 12.60 21.60
N THR A 471 11.05 12.20 20.84
CA THR A 471 10.19 11.06 21.18
C THR A 471 10.98 9.76 21.23
N ILE A 472 11.82 9.49 20.24
CA ILE A 472 12.70 8.31 20.21
C ILE A 472 13.60 8.27 21.43
N ARG A 473 14.23 9.41 21.78
CA ARG A 473 15.11 9.51 22.97
C ARG A 473 14.36 9.24 24.26
N MET A 474 13.13 9.75 24.41
CA MET A 474 12.29 9.48 25.58
C MET A 474 11.96 7.99 25.71
N LEU A 475 11.54 7.34 24.63
CA LEU A 475 11.20 5.93 24.61
C LEU A 475 12.42 5.05 24.92
N LEU A 476 13.58 5.33 24.31
CA LEU A 476 14.84 4.66 24.63
C LEU A 476 15.24 4.88 26.08
N GLY A 477 15.11 6.11 26.60
CA GLY A 477 15.43 6.43 28.00
C GLY A 477 14.55 5.66 28.98
N ARG A 478 13.27 5.42 28.68
CA ARG A 478 12.38 4.57 29.49
C ARG A 478 12.86 3.12 29.52
N ILE A 479 13.21 2.56 28.35
CA ILE A 479 13.70 1.18 28.22
C ILE A 479 15.02 1.01 28.96
N VAL A 480 15.97 1.93 28.80
CA VAL A 480 17.28 1.89 29.50
C VAL A 480 17.12 1.99 30.99
N ARG A 481 16.22 2.84 31.48
CA ARG A 481 15.95 2.95 32.93
C ARG A 481 15.36 1.66 33.52
N ALA A 482 14.45 1.02 32.77
CA ALA A 482 13.79 -0.21 33.22
C ALA A 482 14.70 -1.46 33.14
N ASN A 483 15.62 -1.51 32.15
CA ASN A 483 16.35 -2.73 31.79
C ASN A 483 17.88 -2.58 31.84
N GLY A 484 18.39 -1.41 32.21
CA GLY A 484 19.81 -1.12 32.25
C GLY A 484 20.44 -0.81 30.88
N ILE A 485 21.68 -0.32 30.89
CA ILE A 485 22.42 0.16 29.70
C ILE A 485 22.81 -0.97 28.73
N GLY A 486 22.77 -2.23 29.19
CA GLY A 486 23.06 -3.42 28.37
C GLY A 486 22.19 -3.52 27.13
N VAL A 487 20.98 -2.97 27.15
CA VAL A 487 20.06 -2.87 26.01
C VAL A 487 20.68 -2.16 24.81
N LEU A 488 21.46 -1.12 25.03
CA LEU A 488 22.15 -0.37 23.97
C LEU A 488 23.33 -1.16 23.37
N ARG A 489 23.72 -2.27 23.98
CA ARG A 489 24.81 -3.16 23.55
C ARG A 489 24.30 -4.40 22.84
N GLY A 490 22.97 -4.47 22.51
CA GLY A 490 22.37 -5.54 21.74
C GLY A 490 21.81 -6.69 22.58
N ALA A 491 21.53 -6.51 23.87
CA ALA A 491 20.78 -7.49 24.64
C ALA A 491 19.39 -7.72 24.02
N ALA A 492 18.96 -8.97 23.89
CA ALA A 492 17.63 -9.31 23.44
C ALA A 492 16.59 -8.78 24.44
N LEU A 493 15.61 -8.03 23.94
CA LEU A 493 14.51 -7.50 24.73
C LEU A 493 13.28 -8.38 24.56
N THR A 494 12.59 -8.64 25.65
CA THR A 494 11.27 -9.28 25.62
C THR A 494 10.23 -8.31 25.09
N GLU A 495 9.07 -8.84 24.67
CA GLU A 495 7.93 -8.04 24.24
C GLU A 495 7.48 -7.06 25.35
N GLU A 496 7.49 -7.49 26.59
CA GLU A 496 7.12 -6.68 27.74
C GLU A 496 8.08 -5.49 27.92
N GLN A 497 9.39 -5.73 27.80
CA GLN A 497 10.41 -4.69 27.87
C GLN A 497 10.31 -3.69 26.71
N LEU A 498 9.80 -4.10 25.56
CA LEU A 498 9.51 -3.26 24.40
C LEU A 498 8.15 -2.53 24.51
N GLY A 499 7.32 -2.87 25.48
CA GLY A 499 5.96 -2.34 25.67
C GLY A 499 5.82 -0.84 25.42
N PRO A 500 6.67 0.04 26.02
CA PRO A 500 6.57 1.49 25.78
C PRO A 500 6.79 1.91 24.33
N ILE A 501 7.68 1.22 23.58
CA ILE A 501 7.87 1.49 22.16
C ILE A 501 6.68 0.98 21.34
N LEU A 502 6.21 -0.23 21.64
CA LEU A 502 5.09 -0.85 20.93
C LEU A 502 3.81 -0.01 21.09
N LEU A 503 3.52 0.47 22.30
CA LEU A 503 2.38 1.34 22.60
C LEU A 503 2.39 2.63 21.77
N HIS A 504 3.56 3.21 21.57
CA HIS A 504 3.71 4.50 20.90
C HIS A 504 4.19 4.41 19.45
N ALA A 505 4.27 3.21 18.88
CA ALA A 505 4.78 2.99 17.53
C ALA A 505 4.01 3.81 16.48
N GLU A 506 2.70 3.86 16.57
CA GLU A 506 1.88 4.60 15.60
C GLU A 506 2.06 6.12 15.73
N ARG A 507 2.15 6.66 16.95
CA ARG A 507 2.43 8.10 17.17
C ARG A 507 3.79 8.51 16.57
N LEU A 508 4.78 7.64 16.68
CA LEU A 508 6.10 7.89 16.10
C LEU A 508 6.03 7.80 14.57
N THR A 509 5.35 6.80 14.03
CA THR A 509 5.14 6.64 12.58
C THR A 509 4.40 7.82 11.98
N GLU A 510 3.33 8.28 12.61
CA GLU A 510 2.59 9.48 12.20
C GLU A 510 3.51 10.72 12.15
N SER A 511 4.32 10.92 13.18
CA SER A 511 5.27 12.04 13.24
C SER A 511 6.32 11.98 12.13
N LEU A 512 6.85 10.79 11.85
CA LEU A 512 7.82 10.55 10.78
C LEU A 512 7.18 10.74 9.40
N ALA A 513 6.01 10.15 9.15
CA ALA A 513 5.32 10.22 7.89
C ALA A 513 4.98 11.67 7.50
N HIS A 514 4.39 12.45 8.41
CA HIS A 514 4.13 13.88 8.19
C HIS A 514 5.42 14.68 7.95
N THR A 515 6.51 14.36 8.65
CA THR A 515 7.81 15.02 8.44
C THR A 515 8.36 14.72 7.04
N HIS A 516 8.26 13.47 6.58
CA HIS A 516 8.69 13.07 5.24
C HIS A 516 7.85 13.70 4.13
N VAL A 517 6.54 13.76 4.30
CA VAL A 517 5.63 14.45 3.37
C VAL A 517 5.98 15.92 3.25
N ALA A 518 6.17 16.60 4.38
CA ALA A 518 6.55 18.01 4.38
C ALA A 518 7.91 18.25 3.69
N ARG A 519 8.88 17.35 3.89
CA ARG A 519 10.16 17.38 3.17
C ARG A 519 9.95 17.16 1.67
N ALA A 520 9.22 16.12 1.28
CA ALA A 520 9.03 15.78 -0.12
C ALA A 520 8.31 16.87 -0.89
N LEU A 521 7.26 17.46 -0.31
CA LEU A 521 6.59 18.63 -0.89
C LEU A 521 7.50 19.87 -0.94
N GLY A 522 8.36 20.06 0.05
CA GLY A 522 9.37 21.12 0.04
C GLY A 522 10.39 20.96 -1.09
N GLU A 523 10.85 19.75 -1.37
CA GLU A 523 11.72 19.47 -2.51
C GLU A 523 10.98 19.68 -3.84
N ARG A 524 9.72 19.22 -3.92
CA ARG A 524 8.86 19.48 -5.09
C ARG A 524 8.65 20.99 -5.34
N ALA A 525 8.45 21.77 -4.29
CA ALA A 525 8.28 23.22 -4.40
C ALA A 525 9.52 23.96 -4.95
N LYS A 526 10.71 23.38 -4.86
CA LYS A 526 11.91 23.92 -5.54
C LYS A 526 11.84 23.77 -7.05
N LEU A 527 11.20 22.69 -7.54
CA LEU A 527 11.00 22.43 -8.96
C LEU A 527 9.75 23.12 -9.50
N VAL A 528 8.74 23.28 -8.64
CA VAL A 528 7.43 23.85 -8.95
C VAL A 528 7.04 24.87 -7.87
N PRO A 529 7.43 26.15 -8.00
CA PRO A 529 7.25 27.16 -6.96
C PRO A 529 5.79 27.35 -6.50
N ASP A 530 4.82 27.12 -7.37
CA ASP A 530 3.39 27.23 -7.06
C ASP A 530 2.93 26.22 -5.99
N ARG A 531 3.75 25.19 -5.69
CA ARG A 531 3.50 24.21 -4.62
C ARG A 531 3.98 24.68 -3.23
N LEU A 532 4.63 25.83 -3.14
CA LEU A 532 5.15 26.34 -1.87
C LEU A 532 4.08 26.50 -0.78
N PRO A 533 2.86 27.04 -1.06
CA PRO A 533 1.81 27.14 -0.04
C PRO A 533 1.38 25.80 0.55
N LEU A 534 1.27 24.73 -0.28
CA LEU A 534 0.96 23.39 0.17
C LEU A 534 2.10 22.79 1.00
N ALA A 535 3.35 22.99 0.58
CA ALA A 535 4.53 22.54 1.33
C ALA A 535 4.61 23.21 2.71
N GLU A 536 4.32 24.51 2.80
CA GLU A 536 4.28 25.23 4.07
C GLU A 536 3.14 24.74 4.98
N ARG A 537 1.96 24.45 4.40
CA ARG A 537 0.84 23.87 5.14
C ARG A 537 1.23 22.49 5.70
N ALA A 538 1.79 21.61 4.87
CA ALA A 538 2.27 20.30 5.30
C ALA A 538 3.33 20.40 6.40
N ALA A 539 4.25 21.36 6.32
CA ALA A 539 5.29 21.56 7.33
C ALA A 539 4.71 22.01 8.67
N ARG A 540 3.75 22.95 8.67
CA ARG A 540 3.02 23.33 9.89
C ARG A 540 2.29 22.14 10.50
N THR A 541 1.59 21.35 9.68
CA THR A 541 0.89 20.13 10.13
C THR A 541 1.87 19.14 10.74
N ALA A 542 3.00 18.86 10.09
CA ALA A 542 4.04 17.97 10.59
C ALA A 542 4.59 18.41 11.97
N ARG A 543 4.82 19.72 12.13
CA ARG A 543 5.24 20.29 13.42
C ARG A 543 4.19 20.09 14.50
N LEU A 544 2.93 20.41 14.26
CA LEU A 544 1.83 20.29 15.21
C LEU A 544 1.57 18.82 15.60
N VAL A 545 1.55 17.93 14.63
CA VAL A 545 1.38 16.48 14.85
C VAL A 545 2.51 15.92 15.69
N SER A 546 3.76 16.21 15.34
CA SER A 546 4.93 15.72 16.07
C SER A 546 5.03 16.29 17.50
N GLU A 547 4.61 17.54 17.72
CA GLU A 547 4.52 18.13 19.05
C GLU A 547 3.45 17.47 19.90
N ARG A 548 2.23 17.30 19.36
CA ARG A 548 1.13 16.58 20.01
C ARG A 548 1.58 15.17 20.44
N ASN A 549 2.18 14.42 19.52
CA ASN A 549 2.60 13.05 19.76
C ASN A 549 3.72 12.96 20.80
N ARG A 550 4.69 13.89 20.76
CA ARG A 550 5.74 13.99 21.78
C ARG A 550 5.17 14.26 23.17
N ARG A 551 4.19 15.15 23.27
CA ARG A 551 3.49 15.44 24.54
C ARG A 551 2.72 14.23 25.03
N ALA A 552 1.97 13.53 24.15
CA ALA A 552 1.25 12.31 24.51
C ALA A 552 2.18 11.23 25.06
N VAL A 553 3.36 11.04 24.46
CA VAL A 553 4.37 10.12 24.99
C VAL A 553 4.95 10.60 26.33
N ALA A 554 5.18 11.90 26.50
CA ALA A 554 5.72 12.43 27.73
C ALA A 554 4.75 12.29 28.93
N LEU A 555 3.45 12.41 28.66
CA LEU A 555 2.37 12.34 29.67
C LEU A 555 1.83 10.91 29.89
N ASP A 556 2.35 9.92 29.16
CA ASP A 556 1.94 8.52 29.35
C ASP A 556 2.34 8.04 30.76
N ASP A 557 1.34 7.64 31.53
CA ASP A 557 1.43 7.20 32.93
C ASP A 557 1.64 5.68 33.09
N GLY A 558 1.66 4.94 31.97
CA GLY A 558 1.82 3.47 31.96
C GLY A 558 0.54 2.68 32.18
N SER A 559 -0.59 3.33 32.42
CA SER A 559 -1.88 2.67 32.74
C SER A 559 -2.32 1.64 31.68
N VAL A 560 -2.06 1.90 30.40
CA VAL A 560 -2.40 0.95 29.31
C VAL A 560 -1.57 -0.34 29.45
N LEU A 561 -0.27 -0.24 29.75
CA LEU A 561 0.60 -1.42 29.91
C LEU A 561 0.26 -2.19 31.18
N GLU A 562 -0.13 -1.52 32.27
CA GLU A 562 -0.63 -2.15 33.50
C GLU A 562 -1.93 -2.93 33.21
N GLN A 563 -2.86 -2.36 32.43
CA GLN A 563 -4.07 -3.05 32.03
C GLN A 563 -3.77 -4.29 31.19
N VAL A 564 -2.83 -4.22 30.23
CA VAL A 564 -2.38 -5.37 29.43
C VAL A 564 -1.78 -6.46 30.33
N ALA A 565 -0.98 -6.09 31.32
CA ALA A 565 -0.44 -7.04 32.29
C ALA A 565 -1.56 -7.73 33.10
N GLY A 566 -2.61 -6.99 33.49
CA GLY A 566 -3.80 -7.53 34.14
C GLY A 566 -4.51 -8.59 33.29
N TRP A 567 -4.80 -8.30 32.01
CA TRP A 567 -5.42 -9.25 31.10
C TRP A 567 -4.55 -10.52 30.85
N ARG A 568 -3.23 -10.37 30.79
CA ARG A 568 -2.31 -11.54 30.69
C ARG A 568 -2.39 -12.42 31.94
N ALA A 569 -2.49 -11.82 33.13
CA ALA A 569 -2.61 -12.57 34.40
C ALA A 569 -3.97 -13.29 34.50
N GLU A 570 -5.06 -12.71 34.02
CA GLU A 570 -6.38 -13.33 33.94
C GLU A 570 -6.38 -14.56 33.02
N ARG A 571 -5.79 -14.44 31.80
CA ARG A 571 -5.66 -15.55 30.88
C ARG A 571 -4.87 -16.72 31.48
N GLY A 572 -3.74 -16.45 32.11
CA GLY A 572 -2.91 -17.48 32.75
C GLY A 572 -3.59 -18.18 33.92
N ARG A 573 -4.64 -17.60 34.52
CA ARG A 573 -5.51 -18.25 35.52
C ARG A 573 -6.54 -19.15 34.85
N SER A 574 -7.18 -18.70 33.75
CA SER A 574 -8.17 -19.49 33.03
C SER A 574 -7.60 -20.72 32.30
N GLU A 575 -6.34 -20.70 31.92
CA GLU A 575 -5.64 -21.83 31.29
C GLU A 575 -5.18 -22.91 32.31
N ARG A 576 -5.21 -22.59 33.62
CA ARG A 576 -4.84 -23.52 34.72
C ARG A 576 -6.06 -24.08 35.47
N SER A 577 -7.26 -23.55 35.24
CA SER A 577 -8.54 -24.07 35.71
C SER A 577 -9.18 -24.96 34.64
#